data_54b1eb9ea6a4a2425fdd4eb33bddb381
#
_entry.id   54b1eb9ea6a4a2425fdd4eb33bddb381
#
_cell.length_a   1.000
_cell.length_b   1.000
_cell.length_c   1.000
_cell.angle_alpha   90.00
_cell.angle_beta   90.00
_cell.angle_gamma   90.00
#
_symmetry.space_group_name_H-M   'P 1'
#
loop_
_entity.id
_entity.type
_entity.pdbx_description
1 polymer ?
#
loop_
_entity_poly.entity_id
_entity_poly.type
_entity_poly.pdbx_seq_one_letter_code
_entity_poly.pdbx_strand_id
1 'polypeptide(L)' 'MSNTVTGTVKWFNESKGFGFIEQAGGPDVFAHFSAIQGSGFKTLIEGQKVEFTVTQGQKGLQAEDVVGL' A
#
# COMPACT_ATOMS: atom_id res chain seq x y z
N MET A 1 12.61 0.46 -15.23
CA MET A 1 11.20 0.55 -15.50
C MET A 1 10.38 0.26 -14.27
N SER A 2 9.50 1.14 -13.90
CA SER A 2 8.76 0.92 -12.67
C SER A 2 7.48 0.15 -12.95
N ASN A 3 7.14 -0.75 -12.05
CA ASN A 3 5.89 -1.51 -12.11
C ASN A 3 4.89 -0.89 -11.13
N THR A 4 4.83 0.42 -11.18
CA THR A 4 3.99 1.18 -10.28
C THR A 4 2.53 1.10 -10.71
N VAL A 5 1.65 0.86 -9.75
CA VAL A 5 0.21 0.84 -10.00
C VAL A 5 -0.47 1.78 -9.04
N THR A 6 -1.69 2.18 -9.39
CA THR A 6 -2.48 3.06 -8.56
C THR A 6 -3.59 2.26 -7.91
N GLY A 7 -3.82 2.49 -6.65
CA GLY A 7 -4.87 1.80 -5.92
C GLY A 7 -5.53 2.70 -4.90
N THR A 8 -6.43 2.11 -4.14
CA THR A 8 -7.17 2.82 -3.10
C THR A 8 -6.99 2.05 -1.79
N VAL A 9 -6.68 2.77 -0.73
CA VAL A 9 -6.52 2.14 0.58
C VAL A 9 -7.87 1.58 1.02
N LYS A 10 -7.91 0.27 1.26
CA LYS A 10 -9.11 -0.40 1.72
C LYS A 10 -9.29 -0.18 3.21
N TRP A 11 -8.23 -0.40 3.95
CA TRP A 11 -8.15 -0.08 5.38
C TRP A 11 -6.70 -0.11 5.80
N PHE A 12 -6.41 0.56 6.89
CA PHE A 12 -5.06 0.57 7.45
C PHE A 12 -5.17 0.71 8.97
N ASN A 13 -4.44 -0.14 9.67
CA ASN A 13 -4.40 -0.13 11.13
C ASN A 13 -3.04 0.41 11.57
N GLU A 14 -3.02 1.68 11.99
CA GLU A 14 -1.75 2.31 12.34
C GLU A 14 -1.16 1.76 13.64
N SER A 15 -1.99 1.18 14.50
CA SER A 15 -1.47 0.54 15.72
C SER A 15 -0.66 -0.70 15.41
N LYS A 16 -1.11 -1.46 14.43
CA LYS A 16 -0.40 -2.68 14.01
C LYS A 16 0.59 -2.40 12.90
N GLY A 17 0.44 -1.28 12.22
CA GLY A 17 1.37 -0.86 11.18
C GLY A 17 1.20 -1.54 9.84
N PHE A 18 -0.02 -1.99 9.51
CA PHE A 18 -0.27 -2.59 8.22
C PHE A 18 -1.73 -2.43 7.80
N GLY A 19 -1.96 -2.66 6.52
CA GLY A 19 -3.30 -2.60 5.97
C GLY A 19 -3.32 -3.21 4.60
N PHE A 20 -4.38 -2.95 3.86
CA PHE A 20 -4.55 -3.47 2.51
C PHE A 20 -4.93 -2.36 1.55
N ILE A 21 -4.40 -2.47 0.34
CA ILE A 21 -4.68 -1.54 -0.74
C ILE A 21 -5.42 -2.31 -1.82
N GLU A 22 -6.54 -1.77 -2.25
CA GLU A 22 -7.34 -2.36 -3.31
C GLU A 22 -6.81 -1.87 -4.66
N GLN A 23 -6.52 -2.79 -5.57
CA GLN A 23 -6.08 -2.43 -6.90
C GLN A 23 -7.15 -2.78 -7.92
N ALA A 24 -7.23 -2.00 -8.97
CA ALA A 24 -8.22 -2.23 -10.02
C ALA A 24 -7.92 -3.53 -10.75
N GLY A 25 -8.91 -4.40 -10.80
CA GLY A 25 -8.81 -5.64 -11.56
C GLY A 25 -7.91 -6.71 -10.96
N GLY A 26 -7.54 -6.57 -9.68
CA GLY A 26 -6.68 -7.54 -9.03
C GLY A 26 -7.03 -7.73 -7.57
N PRO A 27 -6.32 -8.67 -6.93
CA PRO A 27 -6.54 -8.91 -5.49
C PRO A 27 -6.00 -7.77 -4.64
N ASP A 28 -6.44 -7.73 -3.38
CA ASP A 28 -5.93 -6.76 -2.44
C ASP A 28 -4.45 -6.99 -2.21
N VAL A 29 -3.74 -5.90 -1.97
CA VAL A 29 -2.29 -5.93 -1.78
C VAL A 29 -1.97 -5.54 -0.35
N PHE A 30 -1.15 -6.35 0.32
CA PHE A 30 -0.74 -6.08 1.69
C PHE A 30 0.23 -4.89 1.71
N ALA A 31 0.02 -3.98 2.66
CA ALA A 31 0.89 -2.81 2.81
C ALA A 31 1.34 -2.68 4.26
N HIS A 32 2.65 -2.69 4.47
CA HIS A 32 3.23 -2.50 5.79
C HIS A 32 3.74 -1.06 5.90
N PHE A 33 3.72 -0.51 7.11
CA PHE A 33 4.11 0.89 7.28
C PHE A 33 5.54 1.17 6.78
N SER A 34 6.41 0.18 6.82
CA SER A 34 7.79 0.34 6.35
C SER A 34 7.86 0.55 4.84
N ALA A 35 6.80 0.22 4.13
CA ALA A 35 6.74 0.39 2.68
C ALA A 35 6.22 1.76 2.26
N ILE A 36 5.76 2.55 3.22
CA ILE A 36 5.20 3.87 2.93
C ILE A 36 6.32 4.89 2.83
N GLN A 37 6.38 5.59 1.71
CA GLN A 37 7.40 6.62 1.49
C GLN A 37 6.98 7.93 2.13
N GLY A 38 7.97 8.71 2.50
CA GLY A 38 7.75 10.05 3.04
C GLY A 38 8.32 10.20 4.42
N SER A 39 8.34 11.44 4.90
CA SER A 39 8.77 11.77 6.25
C SER A 39 7.54 12.04 7.11
N GLY A 40 7.65 11.75 8.38
CA GLY A 40 6.54 11.97 9.30
C GLY A 40 5.69 10.73 9.45
N PHE A 41 4.40 10.90 9.51
CA PHE A 41 3.49 9.79 9.74
C PHE A 41 3.46 8.84 8.56
N LYS A 42 3.76 7.60 8.84
CA LYS A 42 3.68 6.53 7.83
C LYS A 42 2.36 5.81 8.02
N THR A 43 1.29 6.48 7.66
CA THR A 43 -0.04 5.94 7.80
C THR A 43 -0.85 6.25 6.56
N LEU A 44 -1.85 5.42 6.33
CA LEU A 44 -2.76 5.57 5.20
C LEU A 44 -4.17 5.73 5.72
N ILE A 45 -4.97 6.43 4.94
CA ILE A 45 -6.36 6.70 5.30
C ILE A 45 -7.26 5.90 4.38
N GLU A 46 -8.29 5.29 4.94
CA GLU A 46 -9.26 4.53 4.17
C GLU A 46 -9.83 5.38 3.04
N GLY A 47 -9.80 4.86 1.83
CA GLY A 47 -10.28 5.57 0.65
C GLY A 47 -9.23 6.43 -0.03
N GLN A 48 -8.05 6.55 0.55
CA GLN A 48 -6.99 7.37 -0.02
C GLN A 48 -6.44 6.73 -1.29
N LYS A 49 -6.16 7.56 -2.29
CA LYS A 49 -5.51 7.09 -3.51
C LYS A 49 -4.01 7.05 -3.29
N VAL A 50 -3.41 5.95 -3.69
CA VAL A 50 -1.97 5.75 -3.53
C VAL A 50 -1.37 5.13 -4.77
N GLU A 51 -0.08 5.32 -4.92
CA GLU A 51 0.70 4.70 -5.98
C GLU A 51 1.75 3.82 -5.33
N PHE A 52 1.94 2.63 -5.85
CA PHE A 52 2.85 1.67 -5.22
C PHE A 52 3.34 0.64 -6.23
N THR A 53 4.38 -0.09 -5.82
CA THR A 53 4.91 -1.19 -6.62
C THR A 53 4.43 -2.50 -6.00
N VAL A 54 3.93 -3.40 -6.84
CA VAL A 54 3.46 -4.71 -6.39
C VAL A 54 4.61 -5.70 -6.43
N THR A 55 4.86 -6.37 -5.31
CA THR A 55 5.89 -7.41 -5.25
C THR A 55 5.27 -8.66 -4.63
N GLN A 56 5.97 -9.79 -4.82
CA GLN A 56 5.54 -11.05 -4.24
C GLN A 56 6.16 -11.21 -2.86
N GLY A 57 5.31 -11.28 -1.85
CA GLY A 57 5.76 -11.47 -0.49
C GLY A 57 5.40 -12.85 0.04
N GLN A 58 5.74 -13.13 1.28
CA GLN A 58 5.43 -14.43 1.90
C GLN A 58 3.94 -14.64 2.08
N LYS A 59 3.20 -13.56 2.29
CA LYS A 59 1.75 -13.64 2.50
C LYS A 59 0.96 -13.39 1.23
N GLY A 60 1.64 -13.30 0.09
CA GLY A 60 1.01 -12.99 -1.17
C GLY A 60 1.53 -11.68 -1.72
N LEU A 61 0.70 -10.99 -2.49
CA LEU A 61 1.09 -9.71 -3.07
C LEU A 61 1.25 -8.66 -1.97
N GLN A 62 2.33 -7.87 -2.08
CA GLN A 62 2.53 -6.78 -1.12
C GLN A 62 2.98 -5.53 -1.86
N ALA A 63 2.68 -4.38 -1.25
CA ALA A 63 2.99 -3.10 -1.81
C ALA A 63 4.33 -2.61 -1.28
N GLU A 64 5.10 -1.95 -2.15
CA GLU A 64 6.34 -1.29 -1.75
C GLU A 64 6.36 0.10 -2.36
N ASP A 65 7.15 0.98 -1.76
CA ASP A 65 7.28 2.36 -2.23
C ASP A 65 5.92 3.03 -2.37
N VAL A 66 5.10 2.89 -1.35
CA VAL A 66 3.75 3.46 -1.36
C VAL A 66 3.81 4.97 -1.18
N VAL A 67 3.18 5.68 -2.09
CA VAL A 67 3.16 7.14 -2.10
C VAL A 67 1.71 7.61 -2.16
N GLY A 68 1.34 8.52 -1.28
CA GLY A 68 0.01 9.12 -1.32
C GLY A 68 -0.12 10.08 -2.49
N LEU A 69 -1.22 10.02 -3.18
CA LEU A 69 -1.48 10.90 -4.30
C LEU A 69 -2.35 12.09 -3.92
#